data_52fd6e76f3fe16c7d24a9769cb816bb3
#
_entry.id   52fd6e76f3fe16c7d24a9769cb816bb3
#
_cell.length_a   1.000
_cell.length_b   1.000
_cell.length_c   1.000
_cell.angle_alpha   90.00
_cell.angle_beta   90.00
_cell.angle_gamma   90.00
#
_symmetry.space_group_name_H-M   'P 1'
#
loop_
_entity.id
_entity.type
_entity.pdbx_description
1 polymer ?
#
loop_
_entity_poly.entity_id
_entity_poly.type
_entity_poly.pdbx_seq_one_letter_code
_entity_poly.pdbx_strand_id
1 'polypeptide(L)'
;MTSRVVAVLLIMLLGSSTAVAPASAQTVDPEQPSPSNTTLYFWGNDDISDCWGNFDAEGSAGSADEGYGDEVDGSDNQRLEVDITCQMKYNFDEDVFLNPTGKISIEFGIRLDHAEAESEEDEDLNITLMKGNVEVASKAFPDLAIDEDIQITWDLDVEENTTRWNLSGDEPRIRFTISKVGWDSSGTPCEGVFQVLKCGGSFRLYYANNQDGMRSQIQFPIVDAPEI
;
A
#
# COMPACT_ATOMS: atom_id res chain seq x y z
N MET A 1 -45.03 -24.60 59.82
CA MET A 1 -44.41 -23.27 59.47
C MET A 1 -43.20 -23.39 58.61
N THR A 2 -42.76 -24.53 58.17
CA THR A 2 -41.51 -24.74 57.40
C THR A 2 -41.66 -24.67 55.89
N SER A 3 -42.88 -24.84 55.34
CA SER A 3 -43.08 -24.87 53.88
C SER A 3 -43.08 -23.52 53.18
N ARG A 4 -43.42 -22.42 53.86
CA ARG A 4 -43.50 -21.07 53.29
C ARG A 4 -42.13 -20.36 53.20
N VAL A 5 -41.19 -20.75 54.08
CA VAL A 5 -39.85 -20.15 54.10
C VAL A 5 -38.98 -20.70 52.94
N VAL A 6 -39.17 -22.02 52.65
CA VAL A 6 -38.44 -22.67 51.54
C VAL A 6 -38.84 -22.10 50.17
N ALA A 7 -40.11 -21.77 49.97
CA ALA A 7 -40.60 -21.21 48.73
C ALA A 7 -40.04 -19.79 48.44
N VAL A 8 -39.86 -18.97 49.50
CA VAL A 8 -39.31 -17.60 49.36
C VAL A 8 -37.81 -17.66 49.07
N LEU A 9 -37.08 -18.60 49.63
CA LEU A 9 -35.64 -18.78 49.36
C LEU A 9 -35.36 -19.30 47.96
N LEU A 10 -36.25 -20.13 47.40
CA LEU A 10 -36.13 -20.64 46.03
C LEU A 10 -36.38 -19.55 44.97
N ILE A 11 -37.28 -18.61 45.27
CA ILE A 11 -37.58 -17.50 44.37
C ILE A 11 -36.44 -16.47 44.34
N MET A 12 -35.70 -16.29 45.46
CA MET A 12 -34.54 -15.39 45.46
C MET A 12 -33.29 -15.96 44.76
N LEU A 13 -33.20 -17.29 44.63
CA LEU A 13 -32.09 -17.94 43.93
C LEU A 13 -32.27 -17.95 42.38
N LEU A 14 -33.49 -17.77 41.89
CA LEU A 14 -33.80 -17.71 40.45
C LEU A 14 -33.79 -16.31 39.88
N GLY A 15 -33.63 -15.27 40.72
CA GLY A 15 -33.65 -13.86 40.31
C GLY A 15 -32.32 -13.25 39.88
N SER A 16 -31.19 -14.00 39.96
CA SER A 16 -29.86 -13.50 39.58
C SER A 16 -29.36 -14.13 38.30
N SER A 17 -30.23 -14.26 37.30
CA SER A 17 -29.74 -14.39 35.92
C SER A 17 -29.18 -13.03 35.50
N THR A 18 -27.88 -12.80 35.72
CA THR A 18 -27.16 -11.75 35.05
C THR A 18 -27.30 -12.03 33.55
N ALA A 19 -28.14 -11.24 32.88
CA ALA A 19 -28.15 -11.20 31.45
C ALA A 19 -26.75 -10.71 31.04
N VAL A 20 -25.86 -11.65 30.72
CA VAL A 20 -24.65 -11.34 29.98
C VAL A 20 -25.17 -10.87 28.63
N ALA A 21 -25.19 -9.56 28.45
CA ALA A 21 -25.40 -8.99 27.10
C ALA A 21 -24.38 -9.68 26.19
N PRO A 22 -24.79 -10.24 25.06
CA PRO A 22 -23.82 -10.71 24.09
C PRO A 22 -22.93 -9.51 23.79
N ALA A 23 -21.62 -9.66 23.99
CA ALA A 23 -20.66 -8.71 23.46
C ALA A 23 -20.98 -8.64 21.96
N SER A 24 -21.45 -7.48 21.50
CA SER A 24 -21.59 -7.25 20.07
C SER A 24 -20.22 -7.48 19.51
N ALA A 25 -20.04 -8.54 18.72
CA ALA A 25 -18.84 -8.66 17.92
C ALA A 25 -18.80 -7.41 17.06
N GLN A 26 -17.89 -6.51 17.38
CA GLN A 26 -17.67 -5.34 16.58
C GLN A 26 -17.24 -5.89 15.23
N THR A 27 -18.04 -5.70 14.21
CA THR A 27 -17.63 -6.04 12.85
C THR A 27 -16.45 -5.12 12.53
N VAL A 28 -15.27 -5.74 12.45
CA VAL A 28 -14.06 -5.02 12.04
C VAL A 28 -14.32 -4.50 10.65
N ASP A 29 -14.17 -3.21 10.46
CA ASP A 29 -14.27 -2.58 9.15
C ASP A 29 -13.12 -3.11 8.29
N PRO A 30 -13.40 -3.81 7.17
CA PRO A 30 -12.34 -4.36 6.34
C PRO A 30 -11.46 -3.28 5.70
N GLU A 31 -11.94 -2.05 5.59
CA GLU A 31 -11.20 -0.94 5.01
C GLU A 31 -10.22 -0.30 6.01
N GLN A 32 -10.36 -0.62 7.30
CA GLN A 32 -9.52 -0.06 8.37
C GLN A 32 -8.44 -1.04 8.85
N PRO A 33 -7.24 -0.51 9.19
CA PRO A 33 -6.17 -1.32 9.76
C PRO A 33 -6.53 -1.84 11.16
N SER A 34 -6.11 -3.06 11.46
CA SER A 34 -6.25 -3.66 12.79
C SER A 34 -5.22 -4.78 12.97
N PRO A 35 -5.02 -5.33 14.18
CA PRO A 35 -4.14 -6.49 14.39
C PRO A 35 -4.53 -7.73 13.57
N SER A 36 -5.78 -7.82 13.12
CA SER A 36 -6.25 -8.88 12.22
C SER A 36 -6.28 -8.46 10.74
N ASN A 37 -6.05 -7.19 10.45
CA ASN A 37 -6.04 -6.62 9.11
C ASN A 37 -4.82 -5.70 8.94
N THR A 38 -3.69 -6.29 8.60
CA THR A 38 -2.36 -5.66 8.66
C THR A 38 -1.81 -5.25 7.30
N THR A 39 -2.49 -5.60 6.21
CA THR A 39 -1.99 -5.41 4.86
C THR A 39 -2.73 -4.31 4.12
N LEU A 40 -1.99 -3.29 3.72
CA LEU A 40 -2.44 -2.24 2.81
C LEU A 40 -2.20 -2.71 1.37
N TYR A 41 -3.26 -2.87 0.62
CA TYR A 41 -3.23 -3.25 -0.80
C TYR A 41 -3.29 -2.00 -1.67
N PHE A 42 -2.61 -2.03 -2.82
CA PHE A 42 -2.67 -0.93 -3.79
C PHE A 42 -3.57 -1.29 -4.95
N TRP A 43 -4.40 -0.33 -5.29
CA TRP A 43 -5.41 -0.39 -6.34
C TRP A 43 -5.29 0.84 -7.22
N GLY A 44 -5.92 0.84 -8.36
CA GLY A 44 -5.98 2.00 -9.24
C GLY A 44 -6.94 1.81 -10.38
N ASN A 45 -7.01 2.81 -11.21
CA ASN A 45 -7.68 2.79 -12.50
C ASN A 45 -6.65 2.60 -13.63
N ASP A 46 -7.05 2.85 -14.85
CA ASP A 46 -6.18 2.80 -16.03
C ASP A 46 -5.04 3.83 -15.97
N ASP A 47 -5.25 4.95 -15.28
CA ASP A 47 -4.22 5.97 -15.06
C ASP A 47 -3.51 5.72 -13.73
N ILE A 48 -2.18 5.54 -13.78
CA ILE A 48 -1.37 5.28 -12.58
C ILE A 48 -1.41 6.43 -11.56
N SER A 49 -1.69 7.65 -11.99
CA SER A 49 -1.86 8.81 -11.10
C SER A 49 -3.07 8.69 -10.18
N ASP A 50 -4.01 7.82 -10.53
CA ASP A 50 -5.23 7.54 -9.77
C ASP A 50 -5.08 6.33 -8.83
N CYS A 51 -3.85 5.92 -8.47
CA CYS A 51 -3.63 4.83 -7.54
C CYS A 51 -3.96 5.19 -6.09
N TRP A 52 -4.44 4.20 -5.33
CA TRP A 52 -4.74 4.37 -3.90
C TRP A 52 -4.42 3.11 -3.09
N GLY A 53 -4.29 3.27 -1.78
CA GLY A 53 -4.15 2.18 -0.83
C GLY A 53 -5.45 1.90 -0.09
N ASN A 54 -5.75 0.62 0.18
CA ASN A 54 -6.87 0.18 1.00
C ASN A 54 -6.51 -1.10 1.77
N PHE A 55 -6.99 -1.26 2.99
CA PHE A 55 -6.79 -2.48 3.78
C PHE A 55 -7.74 -3.61 3.39
N ASP A 56 -8.78 -3.35 2.62
CA ASP A 56 -9.66 -4.39 2.10
C ASP A 56 -8.99 -5.15 0.94
N ALA A 57 -8.74 -6.45 1.15
CA ALA A 57 -8.17 -7.34 0.13
C ALA A 57 -9.13 -7.62 -1.05
N GLU A 58 -10.42 -7.44 -0.84
CA GLU A 58 -11.47 -7.61 -1.86
C GLU A 58 -11.94 -6.27 -2.40
N GLY A 59 -11.35 -5.21 -1.93
CA GLY A 59 -11.73 -3.83 -2.12
C GLY A 59 -11.59 -3.32 -3.55
N SER A 60 -12.33 -3.71 -4.24
CA SER A 60 -12.46 -3.86 -5.64
C SER A 60 -12.89 -2.71 -6.47
N ALA A 61 -13.28 -1.67 -5.92
CA ALA A 61 -13.94 -0.64 -6.72
C ALA A 61 -12.91 0.12 -7.56
N GLY A 62 -12.74 -0.28 -8.80
CA GLY A 62 -12.12 0.53 -9.81
C GLY A 62 -10.73 0.11 -10.26
N SER A 63 -10.28 -1.09 -9.96
CA SER A 63 -9.11 -1.59 -10.67
C SER A 63 -9.48 -1.96 -12.11
N ALA A 64 -8.56 -1.72 -13.04
CA ALA A 64 -8.67 -2.27 -14.36
C ALA A 64 -8.89 -3.79 -14.29
N ASP A 65 -9.68 -4.35 -15.20
CA ASP A 65 -9.97 -5.79 -15.26
C ASP A 65 -8.70 -6.65 -15.29
N GLU A 66 -7.58 -6.07 -15.71
CA GLU A 66 -6.26 -6.70 -15.83
C GLU A 66 -5.39 -6.51 -14.58
N GLY A 67 -5.82 -5.70 -13.60
CA GLY A 67 -5.15 -5.57 -12.31
C GLY A 67 -3.82 -4.84 -12.31
N TYR A 68 -3.53 -4.02 -13.31
CA TYR A 68 -2.31 -3.20 -13.34
C TYR A 68 -2.63 -1.74 -13.70
N GLY A 69 -1.72 -0.86 -13.28
CA GLY A 69 -1.79 0.55 -13.61
C GLY A 69 -1.45 0.81 -15.08
N ASP A 70 -1.75 2.01 -15.52
CA ASP A 70 -1.48 2.45 -16.87
C ASP A 70 0.03 2.60 -17.13
N GLU A 71 0.38 2.61 -18.40
CA GLU A 71 1.73 2.92 -18.85
C GLU A 71 1.89 4.44 -18.88
N VAL A 72 2.98 4.90 -18.29
CA VAL A 72 3.39 6.29 -18.43
C VAL A 72 4.40 6.35 -19.56
N ASP A 73 3.95 6.84 -20.71
CA ASP A 73 4.82 7.03 -21.85
C ASP A 73 5.82 8.16 -21.57
N GLY A 74 7.08 7.92 -21.91
CA GLY A 74 8.07 8.98 -22.02
C GLY A 74 7.71 9.89 -23.18
N SER A 75 6.82 10.86 -22.91
CA SER A 75 6.31 11.75 -23.95
C SER A 75 7.32 12.84 -24.31
N ASP A 76 6.98 13.62 -25.26
CA ASP A 76 7.52 14.87 -25.86
C ASP A 76 8.97 15.31 -25.58
N ASN A 77 9.56 14.94 -24.43
CA ASN A 77 10.95 15.23 -24.03
C ASN A 77 11.88 14.01 -24.07
N GLN A 78 11.36 12.85 -24.51
CA GLN A 78 12.16 11.64 -24.69
C GLN A 78 12.67 11.01 -23.38
N ARG A 79 12.19 11.46 -22.24
CA ARG A 79 12.45 10.86 -20.93
C ARG A 79 11.16 10.31 -20.33
N LEU A 80 11.27 9.13 -19.76
CA LEU A 80 10.25 8.61 -18.86
C LEU A 80 10.41 9.33 -17.53
N GLU A 81 9.48 10.19 -17.18
CA GLU A 81 9.44 10.87 -15.88
C GLU A 81 8.20 10.43 -15.13
N VAL A 82 8.40 9.75 -14.00
CA VAL A 82 7.34 9.34 -13.11
C VAL A 82 7.56 10.01 -11.76
N ASP A 83 6.54 10.67 -11.25
CA ASP A 83 6.47 11.18 -9.87
C ASP A 83 5.03 11.04 -9.39
N ILE A 84 4.71 9.88 -8.85
CA ILE A 84 3.36 9.54 -8.42
C ILE A 84 3.33 9.19 -6.94
N THR A 85 2.23 9.52 -6.28
CA THR A 85 2.00 9.19 -4.88
C THR A 85 0.64 8.51 -4.72
N CYS A 86 0.66 7.22 -4.39
CA CYS A 86 -0.53 6.49 -4.00
C CYS A 86 -0.84 6.78 -2.53
N GLN A 87 -2.04 7.26 -2.25
CA GLN A 87 -2.51 7.60 -0.90
C GLN A 87 -3.55 6.60 -0.44
N MET A 88 -3.79 6.50 0.86
CA MET A 88 -4.96 5.78 1.34
C MET A 88 -6.25 6.39 0.80
N LYS A 89 -7.20 5.52 0.45
CA LYS A 89 -8.54 5.92 -0.03
C LYS A 89 -9.38 6.54 1.08
N TYR A 90 -9.23 6.04 2.29
CA TYR A 90 -9.97 6.47 3.47
C TYR A 90 -9.01 6.86 4.58
N ASN A 91 -9.41 7.82 5.41
CA ASN A 91 -8.64 8.18 6.60
C ASN A 91 -8.75 7.07 7.65
N PHE A 92 -7.81 7.04 8.58
CA PHE A 92 -7.91 6.18 9.75
C PHE A 92 -9.07 6.60 10.65
N ASP A 93 -9.82 5.64 11.18
CA ASP A 93 -10.86 5.87 12.18
C ASP A 93 -10.28 5.96 13.59
N GLU A 94 -9.10 5.36 13.82
CA GLU A 94 -8.39 5.37 15.09
C GLU A 94 -6.88 5.40 14.88
N ASP A 95 -6.12 5.68 15.95
CA ASP A 95 -4.68 5.61 15.91
C ASP A 95 -4.20 4.17 15.70
N VAL A 96 -3.21 4.00 14.85
CA VAL A 96 -2.60 2.69 14.56
C VAL A 96 -1.28 2.55 15.31
N PHE A 97 -1.09 1.42 15.97
CA PHE A 97 0.13 1.12 16.72
C PHE A 97 0.88 -0.05 16.07
N LEU A 98 2.19 0.13 15.89
CA LEU A 98 3.06 -0.90 15.34
C LEU A 98 3.94 -1.52 16.42
N ASN A 99 4.18 -2.82 16.28
CA ASN A 99 5.14 -3.55 17.12
C ASN A 99 6.56 -2.96 16.93
N PRO A 100 7.19 -2.41 17.97
CA PRO A 100 8.52 -1.79 17.86
C PRO A 100 9.65 -2.77 17.50
N THR A 101 9.40 -4.07 17.56
CA THR A 101 10.35 -5.10 17.14
C THR A 101 9.94 -5.77 15.83
N GLY A 102 8.87 -5.28 15.20
CA GLY A 102 8.37 -5.76 13.93
C GLY A 102 9.06 -5.13 12.73
N LYS A 103 8.62 -5.54 11.56
CA LYS A 103 9.05 -4.97 10.27
C LYS A 103 7.85 -4.56 9.44
N ILE A 104 7.99 -3.45 8.76
CA ILE A 104 7.10 -3.09 7.66
C ILE A 104 7.65 -3.76 6.42
N SER A 105 6.86 -4.63 5.78
CA SER A 105 7.27 -5.35 4.58
C SER A 105 6.57 -4.77 3.36
N ILE A 106 7.34 -4.34 2.40
CA ILE A 106 6.89 -3.65 1.20
C ILE A 106 7.11 -4.55 0.00
N GLU A 107 6.07 -4.77 -0.80
CA GLU A 107 6.12 -5.54 -2.02
C GLU A 107 5.45 -4.76 -3.15
N PHE A 108 6.15 -4.58 -4.29
CA PHE A 108 5.59 -3.98 -5.49
C PHE A 108 5.95 -4.79 -6.72
N GLY A 109 4.94 -5.15 -7.50
CA GLY A 109 5.09 -5.63 -8.86
C GLY A 109 5.21 -4.44 -9.81
N ILE A 110 6.26 -4.40 -10.58
CA ILE A 110 6.51 -3.33 -11.56
C ILE A 110 7.03 -3.87 -12.88
N ARG A 111 6.95 -3.05 -13.92
CA ARG A 111 7.59 -3.27 -15.19
C ARG A 111 8.12 -1.95 -15.74
N LEU A 112 9.31 -1.99 -16.28
CA LEU A 112 9.92 -0.92 -17.07
C LEU A 112 10.12 -1.40 -18.49
N ASP A 113 9.54 -0.72 -19.45
CA ASP A 113 9.75 -1.03 -20.87
C ASP A 113 10.51 0.12 -21.54
N HIS A 114 11.48 -0.22 -22.38
CA HIS A 114 12.24 0.72 -23.20
C HIS A 114 12.84 1.91 -22.42
N ALA A 115 13.28 1.68 -21.20
CA ALA A 115 13.82 2.69 -20.30
C ALA A 115 15.28 2.37 -19.90
N GLU A 116 16.07 1.89 -20.85
CA GLU A 116 17.50 1.67 -20.61
C GLU A 116 18.23 2.99 -20.55
N ALA A 117 18.85 3.24 -19.43
CA ALA A 117 19.55 4.47 -19.17
C ALA A 117 21.06 4.29 -19.17
N GLU A 118 21.75 5.18 -19.80
CA GLU A 118 23.18 5.42 -19.60
C GLU A 118 23.49 6.94 -19.61
N SER A 119 22.59 7.77 -19.14
CA SER A 119 22.78 9.22 -19.03
C SER A 119 23.20 9.62 -17.62
N GLU A 120 24.10 10.59 -17.49
CA GLU A 120 24.49 11.15 -16.18
C GLU A 120 23.31 11.86 -15.45
N GLU A 121 22.20 12.09 -16.14
CA GLU A 121 21.00 12.74 -15.62
C GLU A 121 19.92 11.71 -15.21
N ASP A 122 20.20 10.43 -15.33
CA ASP A 122 19.22 9.40 -15.03
C ASP A 122 19.07 9.18 -13.52
N GLU A 123 17.82 9.06 -13.11
CA GLU A 123 17.46 8.71 -11.74
C GLU A 123 16.78 7.34 -11.73
N ASP A 124 17.33 6.43 -10.94
CA ASP A 124 16.76 5.11 -10.74
C ASP A 124 15.42 5.19 -10.06
N LEU A 125 14.63 4.10 -10.19
CA LEU A 125 13.40 3.99 -9.44
C LEU A 125 13.70 4.16 -7.96
N ASN A 126 13.07 5.16 -7.35
CA ASN A 126 13.10 5.37 -5.92
C ASN A 126 11.69 5.22 -5.34
N ILE A 127 11.57 4.43 -4.29
CA ILE A 127 10.32 4.19 -3.59
C ILE A 127 10.43 4.79 -2.20
N THR A 128 9.50 5.66 -1.85
CA THR A 128 9.47 6.37 -0.56
C THR A 128 8.19 6.02 0.19
N LEU A 129 8.33 5.41 1.38
CA LEU A 129 7.23 5.27 2.33
C LEU A 129 7.10 6.56 3.13
N MET A 130 5.90 7.07 3.23
CA MET A 130 5.57 8.28 3.98
C MET A 130 4.49 8.00 5.02
N LYS A 131 4.60 8.69 6.14
CA LYS A 131 3.59 8.82 7.19
C LYS A 131 2.96 10.20 7.06
N GLY A 132 1.77 10.25 6.49
CA GLY A 132 1.20 11.51 6.03
C GLY A 132 2.11 12.21 5.02
N ASN A 133 2.65 13.37 5.38
CA ASN A 133 3.57 14.14 4.55
C ASN A 133 5.04 14.00 4.98
N VAL A 134 5.33 13.11 5.93
CA VAL A 134 6.68 12.92 6.47
C VAL A 134 7.27 11.64 5.90
N GLU A 135 8.45 11.72 5.33
CA GLU A 135 9.20 10.55 4.87
C GLU A 135 9.55 9.65 6.06
N VAL A 136 9.21 8.38 5.95
CA VAL A 136 9.62 7.33 6.89
C VAL A 136 10.93 6.71 6.41
N ALA A 137 10.98 6.32 5.15
CA ALA A 137 12.15 5.74 4.53
C ALA A 137 12.05 5.85 3.01
N SER A 138 13.21 5.88 2.36
CA SER A 138 13.34 5.90 0.91
C SER A 138 14.41 4.92 0.46
N LYS A 139 14.19 4.26 -0.67
CA LYS A 139 15.14 3.30 -1.24
C LYS A 139 15.15 3.39 -2.75
N ALA A 140 16.36 3.59 -3.29
CA ALA A 140 16.61 3.48 -4.71
C ALA A 140 16.82 2.02 -5.12
N PHE A 141 16.37 1.67 -6.30
CA PHE A 141 16.50 0.35 -6.91
C PHE A 141 17.26 0.50 -8.24
N PRO A 142 18.60 0.56 -8.17
CA PRO A 142 19.42 0.54 -9.37
C PRO A 142 19.34 -0.83 -10.05
N ASP A 143 19.73 -0.91 -11.28
CA ASP A 143 19.89 -2.16 -12.03
C ASP A 143 18.59 -3.00 -12.17
N LEU A 144 17.44 -2.34 -12.25
CA LEU A 144 16.19 -3.05 -12.56
C LEU A 144 16.25 -3.61 -13.97
N ALA A 145 15.77 -4.86 -14.13
CA ALA A 145 15.62 -5.45 -15.45
C ALA A 145 14.61 -4.63 -16.29
N ILE A 146 14.91 -4.49 -17.58
CA ILE A 146 14.04 -3.80 -18.54
C ILE A 146 13.28 -4.86 -19.34
N ASP A 147 12.06 -4.54 -19.75
CA ASP A 147 11.15 -5.40 -20.51
C ASP A 147 10.75 -6.69 -19.77
N GLU A 148 10.92 -6.75 -18.45
CA GLU A 148 10.57 -7.87 -17.59
C GLU A 148 9.69 -7.41 -16.42
N ASP A 149 8.78 -8.31 -15.98
CA ASP A 149 7.99 -8.11 -14.77
C ASP A 149 8.85 -8.39 -13.54
N ILE A 150 8.91 -7.46 -12.61
CA ILE A 150 9.77 -7.52 -11.44
C ILE A 150 8.94 -7.42 -10.17
N GLN A 151 9.15 -8.33 -9.22
CA GLN A 151 8.64 -8.18 -7.86
C GLN A 151 9.72 -7.56 -6.96
N ILE A 152 9.54 -6.32 -6.58
CA ILE A 152 10.40 -5.63 -5.61
C ILE A 152 9.95 -6.02 -4.20
N THR A 153 10.91 -6.30 -3.33
CA THR A 153 10.68 -6.52 -1.91
C THR A 153 11.61 -5.67 -1.06
N TRP A 154 11.09 -5.09 0.02
CA TRP A 154 11.84 -4.22 0.90
C TRP A 154 11.29 -4.25 2.32
N ASP A 155 12.12 -4.63 3.29
CA ASP A 155 11.76 -4.67 4.71
C ASP A 155 12.37 -3.47 5.45
N LEU A 156 11.56 -2.84 6.30
CA LEU A 156 11.94 -1.73 7.18
C LEU A 156 11.76 -2.15 8.64
N ASP A 157 12.74 -1.89 9.47
CA ASP A 157 12.55 -1.99 10.91
C ASP A 157 11.66 -0.85 11.41
N VAL A 158 10.76 -1.15 12.36
CA VAL A 158 9.92 -0.13 12.99
C VAL A 158 10.78 0.70 13.94
N GLU A 159 10.90 1.99 13.65
CA GLU A 159 11.60 2.94 14.49
C GLU A 159 10.66 3.61 15.51
N GLU A 160 11.19 4.24 16.55
CA GLU A 160 10.41 4.86 17.62
C GLU A 160 9.37 5.87 17.10
N ASN A 161 9.73 6.68 16.11
CA ASN A 161 8.86 7.68 15.47
C ASN A 161 7.80 7.07 14.56
N THR A 162 7.90 5.79 14.23
CA THR A 162 6.94 5.06 13.39
C THR A 162 6.07 4.07 14.15
N THR A 163 6.23 3.96 15.48
CA THR A 163 5.45 3.04 16.33
C THR A 163 3.98 3.45 16.45
N ARG A 164 3.64 4.71 16.24
CA ARG A 164 2.26 5.21 16.28
C ARG A 164 1.96 6.06 15.06
N TRP A 165 0.86 5.78 14.40
CA TRP A 165 0.32 6.53 13.27
C TRP A 165 -1.02 7.12 13.69
N ASN A 166 -1.10 8.45 13.74
CA ASN A 166 -2.28 9.13 14.27
C ASN A 166 -3.40 9.17 13.23
N LEU A 167 -4.63 9.07 13.69
CA LEU A 167 -5.83 9.12 12.85
C LEU A 167 -5.98 10.43 12.05
N SER A 168 -5.28 11.47 12.42
CA SER A 168 -5.39 12.77 11.74
C SER A 168 -4.15 13.08 10.91
N GLY A 169 -4.06 12.49 9.74
CA GLY A 169 -3.12 12.87 8.70
C GLY A 169 -1.80 12.09 8.66
N ASP A 170 -1.72 10.96 9.37
CA ASP A 170 -0.57 10.06 9.33
C ASP A 170 -0.81 8.84 8.42
N GLU A 171 -1.87 8.83 7.62
CA GLU A 171 -2.17 7.72 6.71
C GLU A 171 -0.97 7.40 5.81
N PRO A 172 -0.67 6.11 5.60
CA PRO A 172 0.47 5.70 4.79
C PRO A 172 0.28 6.16 3.33
N ARG A 173 1.39 6.62 2.77
CA ARG A 173 1.50 6.95 1.35
C ARG A 173 2.76 6.32 0.80
N ILE A 174 2.73 5.96 -0.45
CA ILE A 174 3.89 5.49 -1.17
C ILE A 174 4.12 6.37 -2.40
N ARG A 175 5.34 6.83 -2.57
CA ARG A 175 5.75 7.64 -3.71
C ARG A 175 6.74 6.88 -4.55
N PHE A 176 6.55 6.90 -5.85
CA PHE A 176 7.44 6.36 -6.86
C PHE A 176 8.01 7.51 -7.67
N THR A 177 9.32 7.57 -7.80
CA THR A 177 9.99 8.50 -8.70
C THR A 177 10.99 7.76 -9.56
N ILE A 178 11.04 8.09 -10.84
CA ILE A 178 12.02 7.59 -11.81
C ILE A 178 12.19 8.61 -12.91
N SER A 179 13.41 8.77 -13.41
CA SER A 179 13.69 9.55 -14.62
C SER A 179 14.70 8.80 -15.48
N LYS A 180 14.28 8.30 -16.62
CA LYS A 180 15.10 7.48 -17.52
C LYS A 180 14.95 7.96 -18.96
N VAL A 181 16.01 7.83 -19.75
CA VAL A 181 15.94 8.09 -21.20
C VAL A 181 15.19 6.95 -21.88
N GLY A 182 14.21 7.29 -22.70
CA GLY A 182 13.51 6.30 -23.51
C GLY A 182 14.32 5.86 -24.73
N TRP A 183 13.95 4.71 -25.31
CA TRP A 183 14.57 4.15 -26.51
C TRP A 183 13.54 4.13 -27.65
N ASP A 184 14.04 4.24 -28.87
CA ASP A 184 13.20 3.98 -30.03
C ASP A 184 13.09 2.47 -30.32
N SER A 185 12.17 2.10 -31.17
CA SER A 185 11.95 0.70 -31.57
C SER A 185 13.17 0.07 -32.28
N SER A 186 14.22 0.81 -32.56
CA SER A 186 15.47 0.33 -33.15
C SER A 186 16.59 0.11 -32.12
N GLY A 187 16.30 0.39 -30.83
CA GLY A 187 17.28 0.27 -29.75
C GLY A 187 18.27 1.42 -29.69
N THR A 188 17.90 2.58 -30.22
CA THR A 188 18.75 3.77 -30.21
C THR A 188 18.28 4.75 -29.14
N PRO A 189 19.17 5.29 -28.28
CA PRO A 189 18.80 6.30 -27.30
C PRO A 189 18.15 7.51 -27.95
N CYS A 190 17.12 8.03 -27.34
CA CYS A 190 16.35 9.13 -27.87
C CYS A 190 16.99 10.53 -27.69
N GLU A 191 18.16 10.59 -27.15
CA GLU A 191 18.93 11.83 -27.02
C GLU A 191 19.63 12.19 -28.33
N GLY A 192 19.34 13.37 -28.89
CA GLY A 192 20.08 13.90 -30.02
C GLY A 192 19.29 14.81 -30.95
N VAL A 193 20.00 15.35 -31.96
CA VAL A 193 19.53 16.43 -32.87
C VAL A 193 18.51 15.95 -33.92
N PHE A 194 18.23 14.64 -34.02
CA PHE A 194 17.36 14.06 -35.06
C PHE A 194 16.10 13.40 -34.44
N GLN A 195 15.36 14.13 -33.64
CA GLN A 195 14.15 13.73 -32.95
C GLN A 195 12.93 13.48 -33.87
N VAL A 196 13.04 12.60 -34.83
CA VAL A 196 11.95 12.34 -35.81
C VAL A 196 11.16 11.08 -35.47
N LEU A 197 11.64 10.27 -34.52
CA LEU A 197 11.03 9.01 -34.13
C LEU A 197 10.36 9.16 -32.76
N LYS A 198 9.22 8.53 -32.61
CA LYS A 198 8.57 8.44 -31.30
C LYS A 198 9.42 7.56 -30.40
N CYS A 199 9.99 8.16 -29.41
CA CYS A 199 10.71 7.49 -28.36
C CYS A 199 9.75 7.27 -27.21
N GLY A 200 9.72 6.08 -26.67
CA GLY A 200 8.88 5.73 -25.54
C GLY A 200 9.66 4.97 -24.50
N GLY A 201 9.37 5.25 -23.28
CA GLY A 201 9.63 4.39 -22.15
C GLY A 201 8.33 4.26 -21.38
N SER A 202 8.09 3.17 -20.70
CA SER A 202 6.90 3.05 -19.87
C SER A 202 7.24 2.48 -18.50
N PHE A 203 6.49 2.93 -17.51
CA PHE A 203 6.49 2.40 -16.16
C PHE A 203 5.10 1.87 -15.84
N ARG A 204 5.04 0.63 -15.38
CA ARG A 204 3.80 -0.01 -14.98
C ARG A 204 3.90 -0.45 -13.53
N LEU A 205 2.86 -0.16 -12.75
CA LEU A 205 2.65 -0.67 -11.41
C LEU A 205 1.54 -1.71 -11.45
N TYR A 206 1.84 -2.94 -11.03
CA TYR A 206 0.83 -4.00 -10.91
C TYR A 206 0.05 -3.85 -9.61
N TYR A 207 -1.28 -3.78 -9.72
CA TYR A 207 -2.14 -3.68 -8.55
C TYR A 207 -2.30 -5.01 -7.81
N ALA A 208 -2.87 -4.98 -6.62
CA ALA A 208 -3.00 -6.14 -5.74
C ALA A 208 -3.82 -7.30 -6.32
N ASN A 209 -4.71 -7.02 -7.27
CA ASN A 209 -5.53 -8.02 -7.96
C ASN A 209 -4.91 -8.54 -9.28
N ASN A 210 -3.66 -8.22 -9.57
CA ASN A 210 -3.01 -8.70 -10.79
C ASN A 210 -3.03 -10.23 -10.88
N GLN A 211 -3.50 -10.74 -12.03
CA GLN A 211 -3.63 -12.17 -12.29
C GLN A 211 -2.28 -12.85 -12.60
N ASP A 212 -1.26 -12.09 -12.98
CA ASP A 212 0.08 -12.59 -13.31
C ASP A 212 0.93 -12.90 -12.07
N GLY A 213 0.36 -12.74 -10.88
CA GLY A 213 1.00 -13.08 -9.62
C GLY A 213 1.89 -11.97 -9.04
N MET A 214 1.99 -10.83 -9.71
CA MET A 214 2.59 -9.63 -9.16
C MET A 214 1.67 -9.01 -8.10
N ARG A 215 2.25 -8.46 -7.05
CA ARG A 215 1.47 -7.85 -5.97
C ARG A 215 2.04 -6.51 -5.59
N SER A 216 1.15 -5.57 -5.28
CA SER A 216 1.52 -4.29 -4.70
C SER A 216 0.81 -4.14 -3.37
N GLN A 217 1.59 -4.26 -2.30
CA GLN A 217 1.08 -4.25 -0.93
C GLN A 217 2.14 -3.81 0.07
N ILE A 218 1.70 -3.33 1.22
CA ILE A 218 2.55 -3.07 2.38
C ILE A 218 1.94 -3.79 3.58
N GLN A 219 2.71 -4.65 4.23
CA GLN A 219 2.31 -5.29 5.48
C GLN A 219 2.90 -4.54 6.66
N PHE A 220 2.03 -4.09 7.56
CA PHE A 220 2.40 -3.41 8.79
C PHE A 220 2.30 -4.37 9.98
N PRO A 221 3.25 -4.36 10.94
CA PRO A 221 3.18 -5.17 12.13
C PRO A 221 2.27 -4.53 13.19
N ILE A 222 0.97 -4.42 12.88
CA ILE A 222 -0.03 -3.75 13.73
C ILE A 222 -0.27 -4.55 15.02
N VAL A 223 -0.38 -3.83 16.12
CA VAL A 223 -0.69 -4.37 17.44
C VAL A 223 -1.81 -3.57 18.10
N ASP A 224 -2.40 -4.13 19.13
CA ASP A 224 -3.39 -3.41 19.94
C ASP A 224 -2.78 -2.16 20.58
N ALA A 225 -3.63 -1.16 20.83
CA ALA A 225 -3.22 0.03 21.55
C ALA A 225 -2.64 -0.35 22.93
N PRO A 226 -1.54 0.26 23.36
CA PRO A 226 -0.97 -0.01 24.68
C PRO A 226 -1.98 0.37 25.77
N GLU A 227 -2.17 -0.53 26.74
CA GLU A 227 -2.98 -0.22 27.91
C GLU A 227 -2.36 0.97 28.68
N ILE A 228 -3.18 1.97 29.00
CA ILE A 228 -2.78 3.17 29.73
C ILE A 228 -2.92 2.93 31.23
#